data_26164b8d58d681ae19c45efcdcb011d4
#
_entry.id   26164b8d58d681ae19c45efcdcb011d4
#
_cell.length_a   1.000
_cell.length_b   1.000
_cell.length_c   1.000
_cell.angle_alpha   90.00
_cell.angle_beta   90.00
_cell.angle_gamma   90.00
#
_symmetry.space_group_name_H-M   'P 1'
#
loop_
_entity.id
_entity.type
_entity.pdbx_description
1 polymer ?
#
loop_
_entity_poly.entity_id
_entity_poly.type
_entity_poly.pdbx_seq_one_letter_code
_entity_poly.pdbx_strand_id
1 'polypeptide(L)'
;GSEMCIRDSEGKGMEAMEGPVNFGERIEWWGLLVDGFDQSPVYAMPYTQPYYVSFFENYGFRDFFKQFTFRTRLVMDSLSKIVVWKADRILKNPDYTVQTYGDIGKQKAIEALLEVYNKAWNLEVHGVDGITREQVEAIYKSLQPIIDKDLIYFAFYKEQPIGFFLMFPEINQVVRHLNGKMNLWGGLKLMYYRHFRKIDVALGQLFGVVPEFQGKGVEAAMIKRFTERIIEANREYKYLELNWVGDFNPPMIHLMDYIGAKAWRTHITYRKLFREDIEFVRSVDKMN
;
A
#
# COMPACT_ATOMS: atom_id res chain seq x y z
N GLY A 1 22.09 -12.12 16.15
CA GLY A 1 20.65 -11.88 16.42
C GLY A 1 19.76 -12.92 15.76
N SER A 2 19.77 -13.03 14.43
CA SER A 2 18.87 -13.95 13.68
C SER A 2 19.09 -15.44 13.98
N GLU A 3 20.34 -15.89 14.13
CA GLU A 3 20.63 -17.29 14.48
C GLU A 3 20.02 -17.71 15.83
N MET A 4 20.05 -16.82 16.80
CA MET A 4 19.46 -17.05 18.12
C MET A 4 17.93 -17.16 18.04
N CYS A 5 17.28 -16.32 17.21
CA CYS A 5 15.85 -16.40 16.96
C CYS A 5 15.45 -17.69 16.25
N ILE A 6 16.26 -18.16 15.28
CA ILE A 6 16.04 -19.43 14.58
C ILE A 6 16.06 -20.58 15.57
N ARG A 7 17.12 -20.69 16.39
CA ARG A 7 17.28 -21.77 17.40
C ARG A 7 16.17 -21.72 18.47
N ASP A 8 15.77 -20.53 18.91
CA ASP A 8 14.70 -20.37 19.89
C ASP A 8 13.34 -20.84 19.32
N SER A 9 13.04 -20.46 18.07
CA SER A 9 11.80 -20.86 17.40
C SER A 9 11.75 -22.38 17.15
N GLU A 10 12.87 -22.96 16.71
CA GLU A 10 13.01 -24.40 16.51
C GLU A 10 12.88 -25.16 17.84
N GLY A 11 13.56 -24.67 18.90
CA GLY A 11 13.48 -25.24 20.26
C GLY A 11 12.09 -25.14 20.87
N LYS A 12 11.24 -24.19 20.45
CA LYS A 12 9.84 -24.05 20.85
C LYS A 12 8.88 -24.88 20.01
N GLY A 13 9.38 -25.69 19.07
CA GLY A 13 8.55 -26.55 18.22
C GLY A 13 7.75 -25.79 17.17
N MET A 14 8.16 -24.57 16.80
CA MET A 14 7.53 -23.85 15.70
C MET A 14 7.74 -24.61 14.38
N GLU A 15 6.76 -24.53 13.49
CA GLU A 15 6.85 -25.18 12.18
C GLU A 15 7.80 -24.47 11.22
N ALA A 16 7.76 -23.14 11.25
CA ALA A 16 8.51 -22.31 10.33
C ALA A 16 8.79 -20.92 10.93
N MET A 17 9.74 -20.22 10.32
CA MET A 17 9.98 -18.79 10.54
C MET A 17 9.85 -18.03 9.22
N GLU A 18 9.15 -16.89 9.27
CA GLU A 18 9.04 -15.96 8.16
C GLU A 18 9.74 -14.64 8.48
N GLY A 19 10.28 -14.00 7.46
CA GLY A 19 10.99 -12.73 7.60
C GLY A 19 11.63 -12.22 6.30
N PRO A 20 12.30 -11.07 6.38
CA PRO A 20 12.47 -10.25 7.58
C PRO A 20 11.21 -9.50 7.95
N VAL A 21 10.96 -9.34 9.25
CA VAL A 21 9.95 -8.42 9.81
C VAL A 21 10.70 -7.43 10.69
N ASN A 22 10.84 -6.21 10.20
CA ASN A 22 11.61 -5.20 10.93
C ASN A 22 10.73 -4.54 11.99
N PHE A 23 11.27 -4.29 13.16
CA PHE A 23 10.60 -3.61 14.29
C PHE A 23 9.31 -4.30 14.78
N GLY A 24 9.08 -5.57 14.39
CA GLY A 24 7.88 -6.31 14.77
C GLY A 24 6.59 -5.90 14.05
N GLU A 25 6.68 -4.99 13.08
CA GLU A 25 5.51 -4.50 12.35
C GLU A 25 5.42 -5.18 10.97
N ARG A 26 4.42 -6.04 10.84
CA ARG A 26 4.22 -6.89 9.66
C ARG A 26 3.72 -6.11 8.43
N ILE A 27 3.01 -5.02 8.63
CA ILE A 27 2.37 -4.27 7.54
C ILE A 27 3.36 -3.30 6.90
N GLU A 28 4.19 -2.62 7.72
CA GLU A 28 5.05 -1.53 7.26
C GLU A 28 6.48 -1.97 6.93
N TRP A 29 7.09 -2.85 7.72
CA TRP A 29 8.52 -3.13 7.65
C TRP A 29 8.83 -4.56 7.20
N TRP A 30 8.01 -5.10 6.34
CA TRP A 30 8.10 -6.47 5.92
C TRP A 30 8.78 -6.64 4.56
N GLY A 31 9.60 -7.69 4.45
CA GLY A 31 10.25 -8.10 3.22
C GLY A 31 11.70 -7.61 3.08
N LEU A 32 12.46 -8.34 2.31
CA LEU A 32 13.84 -8.05 1.94
C LEU A 32 13.85 -7.47 0.53
N LEU A 33 14.48 -6.30 0.35
CA LEU A 33 14.65 -5.73 -0.98
C LEU A 33 15.57 -6.63 -1.82
N VAL A 34 15.11 -7.01 -3.02
CA VAL A 34 15.83 -7.88 -3.95
C VAL A 34 16.00 -7.27 -5.35
N ASP A 35 15.18 -6.28 -5.68
CA ASP A 35 15.26 -5.56 -6.96
C ASP A 35 14.82 -4.10 -6.80
N GLY A 36 15.39 -3.21 -7.62
CA GLY A 36 15.15 -1.76 -7.53
C GLY A 36 16.06 -1.05 -6.50
N PHE A 37 17.27 -1.53 -6.28
CA PHE A 37 18.25 -0.95 -5.34
C PHE A 37 18.72 0.46 -5.72
N ASP A 38 18.61 0.84 -6.98
CA ASP A 38 18.91 2.17 -7.52
C ASP A 38 17.79 3.19 -7.27
N GLN A 39 16.64 2.71 -6.79
CA GLN A 39 15.48 3.54 -6.51
C GLN A 39 15.43 3.98 -5.05
N SER A 40 15.03 5.25 -4.82
CA SER A 40 14.82 5.73 -3.45
C SER A 40 13.74 4.90 -2.75
N PRO A 41 13.94 4.46 -1.49
CA PRO A 41 12.91 3.75 -0.75
C PRO A 41 11.70 4.67 -0.53
N VAL A 42 10.51 4.10 -0.54
CA VAL A 42 9.30 4.81 -0.11
C VAL A 42 9.23 4.87 1.42
N TYR A 43 8.43 5.80 1.92
CA TYR A 43 8.25 5.93 3.36
C TYR A 43 7.75 4.64 3.99
N ALA A 44 8.33 4.29 5.14
CA ALA A 44 8.01 3.10 5.94
C ALA A 44 8.29 1.75 5.24
N MET A 45 9.06 1.73 4.14
CA MET A 45 9.52 0.46 3.52
C MET A 45 11.00 0.21 3.82
N PRO A 46 11.38 -1.05 4.12
CA PRO A 46 12.77 -1.38 4.37
C PRO A 46 13.64 -1.22 3.12
N TYR A 47 14.84 -0.71 3.33
CA TYR A 47 15.91 -0.71 2.32
C TYR A 47 17.07 -1.52 2.88
N THR A 48 17.34 -2.65 2.24
CA THR A 48 18.41 -3.59 2.64
C THR A 48 19.47 -3.67 1.54
N GLN A 49 20.71 -3.97 1.94
CA GLN A 49 21.79 -4.13 0.98
C GLN A 49 21.68 -5.46 0.21
N PRO A 50 22.13 -5.53 -1.05
CA PRO A 50 21.97 -6.72 -1.90
C PRO A 50 22.54 -8.02 -1.27
N TYR A 51 23.62 -7.93 -0.49
CA TYR A 51 24.26 -9.08 0.14
C TYR A 51 23.40 -9.78 1.20
N TYR A 52 22.33 -9.15 1.70
CA TYR A 52 21.41 -9.79 2.64
C TYR A 52 20.67 -10.98 2.04
N VAL A 53 20.46 -10.99 0.73
CA VAL A 53 19.81 -12.10 0.03
C VAL A 53 20.59 -13.38 0.29
N SER A 54 21.90 -13.36 0.03
CA SER A 54 22.77 -14.53 0.24
C SER A 54 22.81 -14.98 1.71
N PHE A 55 22.66 -14.06 2.67
CA PHE A 55 22.58 -14.45 4.08
C PHE A 55 21.33 -15.25 4.38
N PHE A 56 20.17 -14.82 3.89
CA PHE A 56 18.92 -15.56 4.06
C PHE A 56 18.99 -16.93 3.41
N GLU A 57 19.46 -17.02 2.17
CA GLU A 57 19.58 -18.27 1.42
C GLU A 57 20.56 -19.23 2.07
N ASN A 58 21.74 -18.76 2.54
CA ASN A 58 22.73 -19.56 3.24
C ASN A 58 22.23 -20.12 4.59
N TYR A 59 21.28 -19.44 5.23
CA TYR A 59 20.60 -19.95 6.43
C TYR A 59 19.41 -20.87 6.12
N GLY A 60 19.16 -21.19 4.84
CA GLY A 60 18.13 -22.12 4.40
C GLY A 60 16.73 -21.50 4.32
N PHE A 61 16.65 -20.17 4.28
CA PHE A 61 15.40 -19.49 3.94
C PHE A 61 15.16 -19.56 2.43
N ARG A 62 13.89 -19.67 2.04
CA ARG A 62 13.46 -19.75 0.65
C ARG A 62 12.43 -18.67 0.35
N ASP A 63 12.35 -18.19 -0.91
CA ASP A 63 11.33 -17.24 -1.39
C ASP A 63 9.93 -17.79 -1.11
N PHE A 64 9.19 -17.09 -0.25
CA PHE A 64 7.84 -17.49 0.15
C PHE A 64 6.76 -16.72 -0.61
N PHE A 65 6.88 -15.39 -0.69
CA PHE A 65 6.10 -14.56 -1.59
C PHE A 65 6.81 -13.23 -1.90
N LYS A 66 6.46 -12.67 -3.05
CA LYS A 66 6.97 -11.38 -3.52
C LYS A 66 6.00 -10.26 -3.20
N GLN A 67 6.56 -9.11 -2.93
CA GLN A 67 5.86 -7.86 -2.64
C GLN A 67 6.35 -6.81 -3.62
N PHE A 68 5.51 -6.45 -4.58
CA PHE A 68 5.85 -5.47 -5.61
C PHE A 68 5.40 -4.08 -5.19
N THR A 69 6.30 -3.10 -5.30
CA THR A 69 5.91 -1.70 -5.40
C THR A 69 5.75 -1.37 -6.87
N PHE A 70 4.57 -0.96 -7.27
CA PHE A 70 4.28 -0.55 -8.64
C PHE A 70 4.39 0.96 -8.78
N ARG A 71 4.78 1.42 -9.98
CA ARG A 71 4.81 2.83 -10.33
C ARG A 71 4.18 3.08 -11.70
N THR A 72 3.36 4.15 -11.78
CA THR A 72 2.80 4.65 -13.05
C THR A 72 2.89 6.17 -13.11
N ARG A 73 2.79 6.71 -14.33
CA ARG A 73 2.64 8.17 -14.53
C ARG A 73 1.18 8.58 -14.36
N LEU A 74 0.97 9.73 -13.74
CA LEU A 74 -0.37 10.30 -13.58
C LEU A 74 -0.77 11.11 -14.82
N VAL A 75 -1.09 10.39 -15.88
CA VAL A 75 -1.62 10.92 -17.15
C VAL A 75 -2.74 10.02 -17.62
N MET A 76 -3.74 10.58 -18.32
CA MET A 76 -4.89 9.79 -18.78
C MET A 76 -4.48 8.65 -19.73
N ASP A 77 -3.43 8.86 -20.55
CA ASP A 77 -2.91 7.86 -21.49
C ASP A 77 -2.29 6.62 -20.80
N SER A 78 -2.01 6.69 -19.50
CA SER A 78 -1.56 5.53 -18.71
C SER A 78 -2.70 4.55 -18.45
N LEU A 79 -3.95 5.02 -18.44
CA LEU A 79 -5.12 4.20 -18.18
C LEU A 79 -5.52 3.43 -19.44
N SER A 80 -5.66 2.12 -19.32
CA SER A 80 -6.17 1.31 -20.43
C SER A 80 -7.61 1.71 -20.81
N LYS A 81 -7.99 1.50 -22.07
CA LYS A 81 -9.36 1.77 -22.55
C LYS A 81 -10.41 1.01 -21.74
N ILE A 82 -10.07 -0.15 -21.20
CA ILE A 82 -10.96 -0.97 -20.37
C ILE A 82 -11.22 -0.27 -19.04
N VAL A 83 -10.19 0.29 -18.40
CA VAL A 83 -10.35 1.04 -17.14
C VAL A 83 -11.21 2.27 -17.37
N VAL A 84 -10.93 3.05 -18.41
CA VAL A 84 -11.71 4.25 -18.74
C VAL A 84 -13.17 3.88 -19.01
N TRP A 85 -13.42 2.84 -19.81
CA TRP A 85 -14.78 2.37 -20.10
C TRP A 85 -15.53 1.91 -18.83
N LYS A 86 -14.89 1.10 -17.98
CA LYS A 86 -15.50 0.65 -16.70
C LYS A 86 -15.80 1.82 -15.78
N ALA A 87 -14.88 2.77 -15.66
CA ALA A 87 -15.05 3.98 -14.87
C ALA A 87 -16.23 4.83 -15.38
N ASP A 88 -16.28 5.09 -16.69
CA ASP A 88 -17.35 5.88 -17.28
C ASP A 88 -18.75 5.26 -17.08
N ARG A 89 -18.83 3.93 -17.16
CA ARG A 89 -20.08 3.21 -16.91
C ARG A 89 -20.57 3.43 -15.48
N ILE A 90 -19.67 3.36 -14.49
CA ILE A 90 -20.02 3.62 -13.08
C ILE A 90 -20.37 5.08 -12.88
N LEU A 91 -19.55 6.00 -13.37
CA LEU A 91 -19.72 7.44 -13.14
C LEU A 91 -20.94 8.06 -13.87
N LYS A 92 -21.47 7.36 -14.90
CA LYS A 92 -22.73 7.75 -15.56
C LYS A 92 -23.98 7.35 -14.76
N ASN A 93 -23.87 6.40 -13.84
CA ASN A 93 -24.97 6.01 -12.99
C ASN A 93 -25.03 6.93 -11.77
N PRO A 94 -26.11 7.72 -11.57
CA PRO A 94 -26.22 8.68 -10.48
C PRO A 94 -26.21 8.06 -9.08
N ASP A 95 -26.48 6.74 -8.98
CA ASP A 95 -26.42 6.02 -7.72
C ASP A 95 -24.97 5.87 -7.19
N TYR A 96 -23.95 6.03 -8.08
CA TYR A 96 -22.55 5.96 -7.69
C TYR A 96 -21.94 7.34 -7.62
N THR A 97 -21.22 7.61 -6.54
CA THR A 97 -20.43 8.84 -6.41
C THR A 97 -19.01 8.52 -5.95
N VAL A 98 -18.05 9.27 -6.44
CA VAL A 98 -16.66 9.23 -5.99
C VAL A 98 -16.28 10.61 -5.50
N GLN A 99 -15.93 10.71 -4.23
CA GLN A 99 -15.70 11.97 -3.52
C GLN A 99 -14.34 11.92 -2.81
N THR A 100 -13.72 13.09 -2.67
CA THR A 100 -12.47 13.21 -1.90
C THR A 100 -12.75 13.39 -0.41
N TYR A 101 -11.74 13.18 0.41
CA TYR A 101 -11.78 13.56 1.83
C TYR A 101 -12.13 15.05 2.00
N GLY A 102 -11.66 15.92 1.07
CA GLY A 102 -11.97 17.34 1.09
C GLY A 102 -13.45 17.62 0.90
N ASP A 103 -14.15 16.83 0.09
CA ASP A 103 -15.57 16.97 -0.20
C ASP A 103 -16.46 16.49 0.95
N ILE A 104 -16.10 15.38 1.59
CA ILE A 104 -16.96 14.74 2.62
C ILE A 104 -16.62 15.12 4.06
N GLY A 105 -15.41 15.63 4.29
CA GLY A 105 -14.93 16.01 5.62
C GLY A 105 -14.54 14.84 6.52
N LYS A 106 -13.93 15.18 7.67
CA LYS A 106 -13.29 14.21 8.59
C LYS A 106 -14.26 13.13 9.09
N GLN A 107 -15.44 13.55 9.58
CA GLN A 107 -16.35 12.63 10.26
C GLN A 107 -16.85 11.53 9.31
N LYS A 108 -17.37 11.94 8.14
CA LYS A 108 -17.87 11.01 7.13
C LYS A 108 -16.73 10.13 6.57
N ALA A 109 -15.51 10.65 6.44
CA ALA A 109 -14.35 9.89 5.99
C ALA A 109 -13.96 8.78 6.98
N ILE A 110 -13.95 9.05 8.28
CA ILE A 110 -13.67 8.05 9.32
C ILE A 110 -14.74 6.96 9.29
N GLU A 111 -16.01 7.33 9.22
CA GLU A 111 -17.13 6.38 9.15
C GLU A 111 -17.06 5.50 7.89
N ALA A 112 -16.81 6.11 6.74
CA ALA A 112 -16.66 5.39 5.47
C ALA A 112 -15.47 4.43 5.50
N LEU A 113 -14.33 4.86 6.05
CA LEU A 113 -13.16 4.00 6.20
C LEU A 113 -13.43 2.80 7.10
N LEU A 114 -14.03 3.03 8.28
CA LEU A 114 -14.38 1.97 9.21
C LEU A 114 -15.31 0.92 8.57
N GLU A 115 -16.36 1.39 7.91
CA GLU A 115 -17.35 0.51 7.30
C GLU A 115 -16.74 -0.34 6.18
N VAL A 116 -16.03 0.31 5.25
CA VAL A 116 -15.44 -0.39 4.10
C VAL A 116 -14.30 -1.29 4.54
N TYR A 117 -13.42 -0.86 5.46
CA TYR A 117 -12.31 -1.66 5.95
C TYR A 117 -12.83 -2.95 6.59
N ASN A 118 -13.76 -2.83 7.54
CA ASN A 118 -14.28 -3.98 8.26
C ASN A 118 -15.09 -4.96 7.37
N LYS A 119 -15.66 -4.48 6.25
CA LYS A 119 -16.32 -5.35 5.26
C LYS A 119 -15.33 -5.99 4.29
N ALA A 120 -14.28 -5.25 3.88
CA ALA A 120 -13.31 -5.71 2.89
C ALA A 120 -12.24 -6.65 3.48
N TRP A 121 -11.89 -6.50 4.77
CA TRP A 121 -10.87 -7.28 5.48
C TRP A 121 -11.41 -7.90 6.77
N ASN A 122 -12.55 -8.57 6.72
CA ASN A 122 -13.05 -9.26 7.90
C ASN A 122 -12.27 -10.55 8.20
N LEU A 123 -12.32 -10.98 9.46
CA LEU A 123 -11.67 -12.21 9.97
C LEU A 123 -12.00 -13.47 9.17
N GLU A 124 -13.24 -13.58 8.70
CA GLU A 124 -13.73 -14.76 7.99
C GLU A 124 -13.06 -14.92 6.61
N VAL A 125 -12.67 -13.81 5.97
CA VAL A 125 -12.10 -13.83 4.62
C VAL A 125 -10.57 -13.72 4.65
N HIS A 126 -10.00 -12.92 5.55
CA HIS A 126 -8.57 -12.58 5.53
C HIS A 126 -7.82 -12.87 6.83
N GLY A 127 -8.50 -13.35 7.88
CA GLY A 127 -7.88 -13.63 9.17
C GLY A 127 -7.31 -12.39 9.88
N VAL A 128 -7.83 -11.21 9.55
CA VAL A 128 -7.39 -9.92 10.12
C VAL A 128 -8.47 -9.38 11.03
N ASP A 129 -8.09 -8.97 12.24
CA ASP A 129 -9.01 -8.29 13.15
C ASP A 129 -9.50 -6.98 12.52
N GLY A 130 -10.77 -6.66 12.73
CA GLY A 130 -11.35 -5.40 12.30
C GLY A 130 -10.67 -4.21 12.97
N ILE A 131 -10.77 -3.04 12.34
CA ILE A 131 -10.25 -1.78 12.90
C ILE A 131 -11.34 -1.07 13.71
N THR A 132 -10.97 -0.50 14.86
CA THR A 132 -11.87 0.29 15.70
C THR A 132 -11.83 1.79 15.34
N ARG A 133 -12.85 2.54 15.79
CA ARG A 133 -12.88 4.00 15.61
C ARG A 133 -11.67 4.67 16.28
N GLU A 134 -11.33 4.25 17.47
CA GLU A 134 -10.20 4.80 18.25
C GLU A 134 -8.88 4.60 17.52
N GLN A 135 -8.67 3.44 16.88
CA GLN A 135 -7.50 3.16 16.07
C GLN A 135 -7.45 4.06 14.83
N VAL A 136 -8.57 4.21 14.11
CA VAL A 136 -8.63 5.09 12.94
C VAL A 136 -8.37 6.54 13.33
N GLU A 137 -8.93 7.02 14.44
CA GLU A 137 -8.71 8.38 14.92
C GLU A 137 -7.25 8.61 15.37
N ALA A 138 -6.61 7.61 15.97
CA ALA A 138 -5.19 7.66 16.33
C ALA A 138 -4.30 7.73 15.08
N ILE A 139 -4.56 6.87 14.08
CA ILE A 139 -3.88 6.90 12.77
C ILE A 139 -4.09 8.25 12.10
N TYR A 140 -5.32 8.73 12.03
CA TYR A 140 -5.63 10.04 11.45
C TYR A 140 -4.83 11.16 12.13
N LYS A 141 -4.78 11.18 13.46
CA LYS A 141 -4.03 12.19 14.23
C LYS A 141 -2.54 12.17 13.90
N SER A 142 -1.95 11.00 13.74
CA SER A 142 -0.53 10.84 13.37
C SER A 142 -0.24 11.29 11.94
N LEU A 143 -1.15 11.02 11.01
CA LEU A 143 -1.01 11.35 9.60
C LEU A 143 -1.46 12.77 9.25
N GLN A 144 -2.21 13.45 10.14
CA GLN A 144 -2.75 14.79 9.87
C GLN A 144 -1.74 15.80 9.29
N PRO A 145 -0.47 15.82 9.74
CA PRO A 145 0.52 16.77 9.18
C PRO A 145 0.84 16.54 7.70
N ILE A 146 0.59 15.34 7.18
CA ILE A 146 0.96 14.94 5.81
C ILE A 146 -0.26 14.69 4.91
N ILE A 147 -1.48 14.71 5.45
CA ILE A 147 -2.70 14.51 4.65
C ILE A 147 -2.80 15.59 3.57
N ASP A 148 -2.99 15.16 2.33
CA ASP A 148 -3.47 15.97 1.23
C ASP A 148 -4.92 15.55 0.92
N LYS A 149 -5.83 16.53 0.97
CA LYS A 149 -7.27 16.29 0.85
C LYS A 149 -7.68 15.76 -0.53
N ASP A 150 -6.87 16.05 -1.54
CA ASP A 150 -7.10 15.61 -2.91
C ASP A 150 -6.49 14.21 -3.20
N LEU A 151 -5.83 13.57 -2.23
CA LEU A 151 -5.24 12.26 -2.38
C LEU A 151 -6.03 11.12 -1.70
N ILE A 152 -7.14 11.41 -1.03
CA ILE A 152 -7.94 10.41 -0.32
C ILE A 152 -9.32 10.37 -0.95
N TYR A 153 -9.72 9.21 -1.46
CA TYR A 153 -10.96 8.99 -2.21
C TYR A 153 -11.85 7.97 -1.53
N PHE A 154 -13.15 8.22 -1.62
CA PHE A 154 -14.20 7.31 -1.19
C PHE A 154 -15.21 7.14 -2.32
N ALA A 155 -15.66 5.90 -2.53
CA ALA A 155 -16.75 5.57 -3.43
C ALA A 155 -18.00 5.23 -2.62
N PHE A 156 -19.14 5.71 -3.09
CA PHE A 156 -20.45 5.46 -2.49
C PHE A 156 -21.43 4.90 -3.53
N TYR A 157 -22.34 4.08 -3.07
CA TYR A 157 -23.52 3.64 -3.80
C TYR A 157 -24.75 3.95 -2.96
N LYS A 158 -25.64 4.82 -3.47
CA LYS A 158 -26.83 5.29 -2.72
C LYS A 158 -26.47 5.76 -1.30
N GLU A 159 -25.47 6.63 -1.20
CA GLU A 159 -24.91 7.17 0.06
C GLU A 159 -24.18 6.16 0.95
N GLN A 160 -24.24 4.87 0.67
CA GLN A 160 -23.50 3.84 1.41
C GLN A 160 -22.06 3.77 0.93
N PRO A 161 -21.05 3.82 1.81
CA PRO A 161 -19.65 3.69 1.41
C PRO A 161 -19.35 2.27 0.95
N ILE A 162 -18.73 2.16 -0.23
CA ILE A 162 -18.42 0.89 -0.89
C ILE A 162 -16.95 0.71 -1.25
N GLY A 163 -16.16 1.75 -1.13
CA GLY A 163 -14.73 1.67 -1.43
C GLY A 163 -13.97 2.89 -0.94
N PHE A 164 -12.67 2.72 -0.77
CA PHE A 164 -11.74 3.83 -0.51
C PHE A 164 -10.42 3.60 -1.24
N PHE A 165 -9.72 4.71 -1.48
CA PHE A 165 -8.35 4.74 -1.95
C PHE A 165 -7.58 5.80 -1.16
N LEU A 166 -6.71 5.35 -0.26
CA LEU A 166 -5.92 6.20 0.60
C LEU A 166 -4.53 6.38 0.02
N MET A 167 -4.21 7.59 -0.33
CA MET A 167 -2.90 7.98 -0.85
C MET A 167 -2.34 9.13 -0.02
N PHE A 168 -1.01 9.22 0.05
CA PHE A 168 -0.30 10.27 0.75
C PHE A 168 0.82 10.82 -0.12
N PRO A 169 1.27 12.07 0.10
CA PRO A 169 2.50 12.54 -0.50
C PRO A 169 3.68 11.65 -0.10
N GLU A 170 4.57 11.29 -1.04
CA GLU A 170 5.79 10.54 -0.71
C GLU A 170 6.77 11.42 0.06
N ILE A 171 6.64 11.37 1.38
CA ILE A 171 7.34 12.30 2.29
C ILE A 171 8.85 12.08 2.36
N ASN A 172 9.40 10.92 1.93
CA ASN A 172 10.85 10.72 1.88
C ASN A 172 11.53 11.71 0.93
N GLN A 173 10.81 12.23 -0.07
CA GLN A 173 11.33 13.31 -0.92
C GLN A 173 11.67 14.58 -0.13
N VAL A 174 11.08 14.76 1.04
CA VAL A 174 11.34 15.88 1.95
C VAL A 174 12.17 15.43 3.15
N VAL A 175 11.83 14.30 3.77
CA VAL A 175 12.49 13.77 4.98
C VAL A 175 13.99 13.53 4.77
N ARG A 176 14.42 13.14 3.57
CA ARG A 176 15.83 12.97 3.22
C ARG A 176 16.69 14.22 3.48
N HIS A 177 16.09 15.42 3.52
CA HIS A 177 16.77 16.67 3.81
C HIS A 177 16.89 17.00 5.30
N LEU A 178 16.26 16.18 6.17
CA LEU A 178 16.26 16.40 7.63
C LEU A 178 17.44 15.72 8.34
N ASN A 179 18.22 14.89 7.63
CA ASN A 179 19.36 14.13 8.17
C ASN A 179 19.00 13.35 9.46
N GLY A 180 17.81 12.74 9.49
CA GLY A 180 17.32 11.96 10.64
C GLY A 180 16.96 12.77 11.90
N LYS A 181 16.94 14.08 11.85
CA LYS A 181 16.66 14.94 13.01
C LYS A 181 15.23 15.48 12.97
N MET A 182 14.36 14.94 13.82
CA MET A 182 12.95 15.39 14.01
C MET A 182 12.76 16.20 15.31
N ASN A 183 13.72 17.08 15.61
CA ASN A 183 13.56 18.09 16.64
C ASN A 183 12.76 19.30 16.14
N LEU A 184 12.60 20.35 16.94
CA LEU A 184 11.89 21.58 16.57
C LEU A 184 12.39 22.17 15.24
N TRP A 185 13.70 22.22 15.04
CA TRP A 185 14.33 22.68 13.79
C TRP A 185 14.03 21.73 12.60
N GLY A 186 14.00 20.41 12.86
CA GLY A 186 13.57 19.42 11.89
C GLY A 186 12.13 19.61 11.45
N GLY A 187 11.23 19.90 12.40
CA GLY A 187 9.83 20.24 12.13
C GLY A 187 9.67 21.49 11.27
N LEU A 188 10.40 22.57 11.59
CA LEU A 188 10.39 23.80 10.79
C LEU A 188 10.95 23.56 9.36
N LYS A 189 12.03 22.78 9.24
CA LYS A 189 12.56 22.36 7.92
C LYS A 189 11.54 21.52 7.15
N LEU A 190 10.85 20.57 7.80
CA LEU A 190 9.82 19.78 7.15
C LEU A 190 8.70 20.67 6.57
N MET A 191 8.21 21.63 7.35
CA MET A 191 7.21 22.60 6.88
C MET A 191 7.73 23.45 5.72
N TYR A 192 8.97 23.94 5.81
CA TYR A 192 9.61 24.70 4.74
C TYR A 192 9.71 23.86 3.46
N TYR A 193 10.30 22.67 3.53
CA TYR A 193 10.46 21.82 2.35
C TYR A 193 9.12 21.35 1.78
N ARG A 194 8.14 21.06 2.62
CA ARG A 194 6.77 20.74 2.16
C ARG A 194 6.13 21.89 1.40
N HIS A 195 6.40 23.13 1.78
CA HIS A 195 5.84 24.30 1.12
C HIS A 195 6.60 24.69 -0.16
N PHE A 196 7.92 24.60 -0.15
CA PHE A 196 8.78 25.09 -1.23
C PHE A 196 9.35 23.99 -2.14
N ARG A 197 9.33 22.73 -1.73
CA ARG A 197 9.76 21.61 -2.56
C ARG A 197 8.54 20.86 -3.07
N LYS A 198 8.60 20.53 -4.37
CA LYS A 198 7.55 19.78 -5.03
C LYS A 198 7.68 18.31 -4.67
N ILE A 199 6.62 17.74 -4.08
CA ILE A 199 6.46 16.30 -3.94
C ILE A 199 5.74 15.85 -5.19
N ASP A 200 6.41 15.11 -6.06
CA ASP A 200 5.87 14.69 -7.35
C ASP A 200 5.38 13.24 -7.37
N VAL A 201 5.46 12.54 -6.24
CA VAL A 201 4.98 11.17 -6.07
C VAL A 201 3.83 11.13 -5.07
N ALA A 202 2.69 10.61 -5.48
CA ALA A 202 1.61 10.15 -4.61
C ALA A 202 1.85 8.68 -4.27
N LEU A 203 1.81 8.33 -2.99
CA LEU A 203 2.00 6.98 -2.48
C LEU A 203 0.65 6.38 -2.10
N GLY A 204 0.21 5.35 -2.83
CA GLY A 204 -0.98 4.58 -2.49
C GLY A 204 -0.66 3.55 -1.41
N GLN A 205 -1.30 3.70 -0.25
CA GLN A 205 -1.06 2.87 0.92
C GLN A 205 -2.14 1.83 1.14
N LEU A 206 -3.39 2.19 0.90
CA LEU A 206 -4.50 1.31 1.18
C LEU A 206 -5.60 1.51 0.15
N PHE A 207 -6.06 0.41 -0.40
CA PHE A 207 -7.08 0.39 -1.44
C PHE A 207 -8.08 -0.73 -1.14
N GLY A 208 -9.35 -0.41 -1.00
CA GLY A 208 -10.37 -1.39 -0.65
C GLY A 208 -11.70 -1.12 -1.29
N VAL A 209 -12.36 -2.21 -1.71
CA VAL A 209 -13.75 -2.20 -2.18
C VAL A 209 -14.46 -3.37 -1.50
N VAL A 210 -15.65 -3.12 -0.98
CA VAL A 210 -16.46 -4.16 -0.34
C VAL A 210 -16.74 -5.30 -1.33
N PRO A 211 -16.76 -6.58 -0.90
CA PRO A 211 -16.80 -7.75 -1.76
C PRO A 211 -17.89 -7.69 -2.83
N GLU A 212 -19.09 -7.21 -2.48
CA GLU A 212 -20.25 -7.16 -3.37
C GLU A 212 -20.07 -6.20 -4.56
N PHE A 213 -19.11 -5.27 -4.47
CA PHE A 213 -18.83 -4.26 -5.50
C PHE A 213 -17.50 -4.46 -6.22
N GLN A 214 -16.71 -5.47 -5.82
CA GLN A 214 -15.47 -5.80 -6.49
C GLN A 214 -15.71 -6.23 -7.94
N GLY A 215 -14.77 -5.88 -8.82
CA GLY A 215 -14.86 -6.21 -10.26
C GLY A 215 -15.93 -5.46 -11.04
N LYS A 216 -16.81 -4.69 -10.38
CA LYS A 216 -17.88 -3.92 -11.06
C LYS A 216 -17.40 -2.62 -11.69
N GLY A 217 -16.14 -2.20 -11.42
CA GLY A 217 -15.52 -0.99 -11.97
C GLY A 217 -15.42 0.17 -10.98
N VAL A 218 -15.74 -0.05 -9.71
CA VAL A 218 -15.59 0.96 -8.64
C VAL A 218 -14.13 1.37 -8.50
N GLU A 219 -13.22 0.41 -8.56
CA GLU A 219 -11.77 0.61 -8.57
C GLU A 219 -11.36 1.56 -9.71
N ALA A 220 -11.83 1.25 -10.90
CA ALA A 220 -11.56 2.06 -12.10
C ALA A 220 -12.10 3.48 -11.97
N ALA A 221 -13.29 3.64 -11.39
CA ALA A 221 -13.91 4.95 -11.18
C ALA A 221 -13.10 5.82 -10.20
N MET A 222 -12.62 5.25 -9.08
CA MET A 222 -11.78 5.97 -8.13
C MET A 222 -10.44 6.39 -8.77
N ILE A 223 -9.78 5.48 -9.47
CA ILE A 223 -8.48 5.76 -10.13
C ILE A 223 -8.64 6.83 -11.22
N LYS A 224 -9.69 6.74 -12.05
CA LYS A 224 -9.95 7.73 -13.08
C LYS A 224 -10.21 9.11 -12.49
N ARG A 225 -11.09 9.21 -11.48
CA ARG A 225 -11.39 10.48 -10.79
C ARG A 225 -10.16 11.09 -10.13
N PHE A 226 -9.33 10.27 -9.51
CA PHE A 226 -8.04 10.72 -8.97
C PHE A 226 -7.15 11.31 -10.08
N THR A 227 -6.96 10.58 -11.18
CA THR A 227 -6.10 11.03 -12.28
C THR A 227 -6.63 12.33 -12.90
N GLU A 228 -7.93 12.42 -13.17
CA GLU A 228 -8.58 13.65 -13.67
C GLU A 228 -8.36 14.82 -12.71
N ARG A 229 -8.63 14.63 -11.42
CA ARG A 229 -8.50 15.69 -10.40
C ARG A 229 -7.08 16.24 -10.31
N ILE A 230 -6.06 15.37 -10.35
CA ILE A 230 -4.65 15.78 -10.29
C ILE A 230 -4.28 16.62 -11.52
N ILE A 231 -4.76 16.23 -12.70
CA ILE A 231 -4.50 16.95 -13.96
C ILE A 231 -5.25 18.28 -13.99
N GLU A 232 -6.54 18.29 -13.71
CA GLU A 232 -7.41 19.51 -13.72
C GLU A 232 -6.96 20.55 -12.72
N ALA A 233 -6.58 20.12 -11.51
CA ALA A 233 -6.09 21.00 -10.47
C ALA A 233 -4.62 21.40 -10.66
N ASN A 234 -3.99 20.99 -11.77
CA ASN A 234 -2.57 21.22 -12.05
C ASN A 234 -1.67 20.93 -10.85
N ARG A 235 -1.96 19.80 -10.18
CA ARG A 235 -1.18 19.37 -9.00
C ARG A 235 0.21 18.90 -9.43
N GLU A 236 1.14 18.97 -8.52
CA GLU A 236 2.55 18.66 -8.80
C GLU A 236 2.86 17.17 -8.89
N TYR A 237 1.89 16.30 -8.51
CA TYR A 237 2.03 14.85 -8.58
C TYR A 237 2.13 14.37 -10.02
N LYS A 238 3.24 13.73 -10.35
CA LYS A 238 3.53 13.16 -11.69
C LYS A 238 3.44 11.66 -11.72
N TYR A 239 3.65 11.03 -10.56
CA TYR A 239 3.73 9.60 -10.41
C TYR A 239 2.83 9.11 -9.27
N LEU A 240 2.29 7.93 -9.46
CA LEU A 240 1.65 7.14 -8.42
C LEU A 240 2.54 5.92 -8.14
N GLU A 241 2.96 5.74 -6.90
CA GLU A 241 3.54 4.50 -6.42
C GLU A 241 2.54 3.78 -5.52
N LEU A 242 2.40 2.48 -5.73
CA LEU A 242 1.43 1.64 -5.04
C LEU A 242 2.16 0.61 -4.20
N ASN A 243 2.07 0.71 -2.91
CA ASN A 243 2.64 -0.17 -1.90
C ASN A 243 1.61 -1.13 -1.38
N TRP A 244 2.06 -2.26 -1.03
CA TRP A 244 2.71 -3.26 -1.86
C TRP A 244 1.64 -4.25 -2.31
N VAL A 245 1.85 -4.84 -3.45
CA VAL A 245 0.95 -5.87 -3.99
C VAL A 245 1.70 -7.21 -3.97
N GLY A 246 1.12 -8.21 -3.28
CA GLY A 246 1.68 -9.55 -3.25
C GLY A 246 1.48 -10.29 -4.56
N ASP A 247 2.45 -11.16 -4.92
CA ASP A 247 2.33 -12.04 -6.09
C ASP A 247 1.18 -13.06 -5.95
N PHE A 248 0.71 -13.25 -4.74
CA PHE A 248 -0.48 -14.05 -4.40
C PHE A 248 -1.82 -13.31 -4.58
N ASN A 249 -1.82 -12.07 -5.13
CA ASN A 249 -3.03 -11.29 -5.38
C ASN A 249 -3.21 -10.97 -6.88
N PRO A 250 -3.58 -11.96 -7.72
CA PRO A 250 -3.72 -11.78 -9.15
C PRO A 250 -4.68 -10.64 -9.57
N PRO A 251 -5.83 -10.42 -8.91
CA PRO A 251 -6.72 -9.31 -9.26
C PRO A 251 -6.03 -7.94 -9.16
N MET A 252 -5.23 -7.72 -8.13
CA MET A 252 -4.48 -6.48 -7.96
C MET A 252 -3.34 -6.35 -8.98
N ILE A 253 -2.63 -7.44 -9.29
CA ILE A 253 -1.60 -7.44 -10.35
C ILE A 253 -2.23 -7.04 -11.70
N HIS A 254 -3.37 -7.62 -12.08
CA HIS A 254 -4.09 -7.23 -13.30
C HIS A 254 -4.55 -5.77 -13.28
N LEU A 255 -4.96 -5.25 -12.11
CA LEU A 255 -5.30 -3.83 -12.00
C LEU A 255 -4.08 -2.95 -12.26
N MET A 256 -2.89 -3.33 -11.78
CA MET A 256 -1.63 -2.61 -12.06
C MET A 256 -1.34 -2.54 -13.56
N ASP A 257 -1.49 -3.65 -14.28
CA ASP A 257 -1.32 -3.69 -15.74
C ASP A 257 -2.32 -2.75 -16.44
N TYR A 258 -3.58 -2.75 -16.02
CA TYR A 258 -4.61 -1.91 -16.61
C TYR A 258 -4.41 -0.41 -16.39
N ILE A 259 -3.73 0.00 -15.35
CA ILE A 259 -3.37 1.40 -15.10
C ILE A 259 -1.97 1.76 -15.62
N GLY A 260 -1.34 0.87 -16.37
CA GLY A 260 -0.01 1.07 -16.96
C GLY A 260 1.11 1.14 -15.91
N ALA A 261 0.89 0.57 -14.73
CA ALA A 261 1.88 0.53 -13.68
C ALA A 261 2.87 -0.62 -13.93
N LYS A 262 4.14 -0.38 -13.61
CA LYS A 262 5.21 -1.37 -13.71
C LYS A 262 5.80 -1.63 -12.33
N ALA A 263 6.25 -2.86 -12.10
CA ALA A 263 7.01 -3.18 -10.91
C ALA A 263 8.26 -2.28 -10.87
N TRP A 264 8.40 -1.57 -9.77
CA TRP A 264 9.45 -0.56 -9.57
C TRP A 264 10.48 -1.01 -8.52
N ARG A 265 10.01 -1.77 -7.53
CA ARG A 265 10.83 -2.46 -6.53
C ARG A 265 10.20 -3.79 -6.21
N THR A 266 11.03 -4.74 -5.85
CA THR A 266 10.58 -6.05 -5.39
C THR A 266 11.20 -6.33 -4.02
N HIS A 267 10.34 -6.65 -3.06
CA HIS A 267 10.73 -7.24 -1.79
C HIS A 267 10.29 -8.70 -1.76
N ILE A 268 10.97 -9.51 -0.98
CA ILE A 268 10.61 -10.92 -0.75
C ILE A 268 10.46 -11.15 0.74
N THR A 269 9.36 -11.76 1.10
CA THR A 269 9.25 -12.45 2.39
C THR A 269 9.76 -13.86 2.21
N TYR A 270 10.78 -14.18 2.98
CA TYR A 270 11.40 -15.50 3.00
C TYR A 270 10.77 -16.36 4.09
N ARG A 271 10.78 -17.68 3.88
CA ARG A 271 10.35 -18.67 4.88
C ARG A 271 11.38 -19.76 5.01
N LYS A 272 11.66 -20.17 6.26
CA LYS A 272 12.44 -21.34 6.61
C LYS A 272 11.53 -22.31 7.36
N LEU A 273 11.46 -23.55 6.87
CA LEU A 273 10.82 -24.65 7.60
C LEU A 273 11.83 -25.25 8.58
N PHE A 274 11.34 -25.62 9.77
CA PHE A 274 12.14 -26.33 10.80
C PHE A 274 11.92 -27.84 10.77
N ARG A 275 10.91 -28.30 10.02
CA ARG A 275 10.54 -29.69 9.90
C ARG A 275 10.80 -30.18 8.47
N GLU A 276 11.51 -31.30 8.34
CA GLU A 276 11.86 -31.92 7.04
C GLU A 276 10.67 -32.68 6.42
N ASP A 277 9.68 -33.08 7.24
CA ASP A 277 8.47 -33.79 6.80
C ASP A 277 7.41 -32.85 6.17
N ILE A 278 7.65 -31.54 6.18
CA ILE A 278 6.74 -30.56 5.58
C ILE A 278 7.31 -30.09 4.23
N GLU A 279 6.54 -30.24 3.19
CA GLU A 279 6.87 -29.72 1.88
C GLU A 279 6.82 -28.18 1.87
N PHE A 280 7.87 -27.56 1.31
CA PHE A 280 7.88 -26.14 1.12
C PHE A 280 7.04 -25.74 -0.09
N VAL A 281 5.95 -25.01 0.16
CA VAL A 281 5.06 -24.46 -0.88
C VAL A 281 5.07 -22.94 -0.77
N ARG A 282 5.27 -22.24 -1.89
CA ARG A 282 5.15 -20.77 -1.94
C ARG A 282 3.72 -20.35 -1.69
N SER A 283 3.53 -19.15 -1.16
CA SER A 283 2.20 -18.62 -0.86
C SER A 283 1.31 -18.54 -2.11
N VAL A 284 1.88 -18.17 -3.26
CA VAL A 284 1.17 -18.09 -4.55
C VAL A 284 0.64 -19.45 -5.02
N ASP A 285 1.36 -20.54 -4.74
CA ASP A 285 1.00 -21.89 -5.17
C ASP A 285 -0.09 -22.52 -4.31
N LYS A 286 -0.32 -21.98 -3.11
CA LYS A 286 -1.41 -22.41 -2.20
C LYS A 286 -2.79 -21.89 -2.62
N MET A 287 -2.86 -20.91 -3.50
CA MET A 287 -4.09 -20.25 -3.94
C MET A 287 -4.60 -20.76 -5.29
N ASN A 288 -3.85 -21.65 -5.95
CA ASN A 288 -4.19 -22.38 -7.15
C ASN A 288 -4.67 -23.81 -6.79
#